data_c7b941dd35b9ce355e93ae0a434cdc34
#
_entry.id   c7b941dd35b9ce355e93ae0a434cdc34
#
_cell.length_a   1.000
_cell.length_b   1.000
_cell.length_c   1.000
_cell.angle_alpha   90.00
_cell.angle_beta   90.00
_cell.angle_gamma   90.00
#
_symmetry.space_group_name_H-M   'P 1'
#
loop_
_entity.id
_entity.type
_entity.pdbx_description
1 polymer ?
#
loop_
_entity_poly.entity_id
_entity_poly.type
_entity_poly.pdbx_seq_one_letter_code
_entity_poly.pdbx_strand_id
1 'polypeptide(L)'
;MNDRIDSDLLDKLGWQNDVDDMGVYYTKGPFTGYFDDEFVVFANKPIETTLTKKKYVCSSVHELYAYIKEYYDTLIKKKQEECQSIIDAYEILNKENENLK
;
A
#
# COMPACT_ATOMS: atom_id res chain seq x y z
N MET A 1 25.58 8.08 -7.45
CA MET A 1 24.34 7.71 -8.07
C MET A 1 23.18 8.46 -7.43
N ASN A 2 22.28 8.98 -8.22
CA ASN A 2 21.24 9.88 -7.71
C ASN A 2 19.95 9.12 -7.45
N ASP A 3 19.69 8.79 -6.19
CA ASP A 3 18.46 8.11 -5.78
C ASP A 3 17.30 9.07 -5.54
N ARG A 4 17.52 10.35 -5.85
CA ARG A 4 16.50 11.38 -5.66
C ARG A 4 15.30 11.13 -6.55
N ILE A 5 14.12 11.31 -5.97
CA ILE A 5 12.86 11.16 -6.70
C ILE A 5 12.60 12.44 -7.50
N ASP A 6 12.41 12.28 -8.81
CA ASP A 6 12.00 13.38 -9.69
C ASP A 6 10.91 12.89 -10.65
N SER A 7 10.36 13.80 -11.44
CA SER A 7 9.25 13.47 -12.33
C SER A 7 9.64 12.45 -13.40
N ASP A 8 10.86 12.51 -13.92
CA ASP A 8 11.34 11.56 -14.92
C ASP A 8 11.43 10.15 -14.33
N LEU A 9 11.92 10.04 -13.10
CA LEU A 9 12.01 8.76 -12.40
C LEU A 9 10.62 8.18 -12.14
N LEU A 10 9.68 8.99 -11.68
CA LEU A 10 8.31 8.55 -11.43
C LEU A 10 7.65 8.05 -12.72
N ASP A 11 7.87 8.74 -13.83
CA ASP A 11 7.38 8.31 -15.12
C ASP A 11 7.94 6.93 -15.51
N LYS A 12 9.24 6.73 -15.32
CA LYS A 12 9.89 5.43 -15.59
C LYS A 12 9.37 4.32 -14.69
N LEU A 13 8.97 4.65 -13.47
CA LEU A 13 8.44 3.68 -12.51
C LEU A 13 6.95 3.39 -12.74
N GLY A 14 6.33 4.04 -13.71
CA GLY A 14 4.93 3.79 -14.06
C GLY A 14 3.93 4.63 -13.30
N TRP A 15 4.37 5.71 -12.64
CA TRP A 15 3.46 6.64 -11.98
C TRP A 15 2.77 7.50 -13.03
N GLN A 16 1.46 7.70 -12.86
CA GLN A 16 0.68 8.55 -13.71
C GLN A 16 0.71 9.98 -13.21
N ASN A 17 0.98 10.93 -14.11
CA ASN A 17 1.00 12.35 -13.78
C ASN A 17 -0.39 12.93 -14.03
N ASP A 18 -0.99 13.49 -12.99
CA ASP A 18 -2.29 14.15 -13.07
C ASP A 18 -2.16 15.59 -12.62
N VAL A 19 -2.99 16.45 -13.20
CA VAL A 19 -3.03 17.88 -12.86
C VAL A 19 -4.47 18.25 -12.55
N ASP A 20 -4.69 18.92 -11.42
CA ASP A 20 -5.98 19.47 -11.07
C ASP A 20 -5.84 20.92 -10.60
N ASP A 21 -6.91 21.51 -10.05
CA ASP A 21 -6.91 22.88 -9.57
C ASP A 21 -5.94 23.11 -8.42
N MET A 22 -5.58 22.04 -7.70
CA MET A 22 -4.66 22.10 -6.57
C MET A 22 -3.20 21.95 -6.98
N GLY A 23 -2.92 21.55 -8.21
CA GLY A 23 -1.57 21.38 -8.73
C GLY A 23 -1.30 20.04 -9.36
N VAL A 24 -0.04 19.66 -9.42
CA VAL A 24 0.42 18.41 -10.02
C VAL A 24 0.57 17.33 -8.97
N TYR A 25 0.03 16.15 -9.25
CA TYR A 25 0.21 15.00 -8.38
C TYR A 25 0.46 13.73 -9.22
N TYR A 26 0.91 12.69 -8.57
CA TYR A 26 1.26 11.42 -9.20
C TYR A 26 0.49 10.29 -8.54
N THR A 27 0.02 9.34 -9.35
CA THR A 27 -0.75 8.20 -8.85
C THR A 27 -0.17 6.90 -9.35
N LYS A 28 -0.20 5.87 -8.51
CA LYS A 28 0.16 4.51 -8.87
C LYS A 28 -0.59 3.54 -7.97
N GLY A 29 -1.55 2.80 -8.55
CA GLY A 29 -2.39 1.89 -7.77
C GLY A 29 -3.11 2.62 -6.64
N PRO A 30 -2.99 2.16 -5.39
CA PRO A 30 -3.66 2.80 -4.25
C PRO A 30 -2.91 4.01 -3.70
N PHE A 31 -1.84 4.46 -4.35
CA PHE A 31 -0.97 5.52 -3.83
C PHE A 31 -1.14 6.81 -4.60
N THR A 32 -1.05 7.93 -3.88
CA THR A 32 -1.00 9.26 -4.46
C THR A 32 0.20 9.98 -3.86
N GLY A 33 0.94 10.73 -4.69
CA GLY A 33 2.10 11.47 -4.23
C GLY A 33 2.19 12.84 -4.88
N TYR A 34 2.88 13.74 -4.21
CA TYR A 34 3.14 15.10 -4.71
C TYR A 34 4.47 15.61 -4.18
N PHE A 35 5.00 16.65 -4.81
CA PHE A 35 6.23 17.27 -4.35
C PHE A 35 5.92 18.46 -3.44
N ASP A 36 6.49 18.40 -2.24
CA ASP A 36 6.49 19.49 -1.26
C ASP A 36 7.91 19.52 -0.67
N ASP A 37 8.84 20.18 -1.37
CA ASP A 37 10.29 20.08 -1.21
C ASP A 37 10.80 18.67 -1.47
N GLU A 38 10.22 17.68 -0.80
CA GLU A 38 10.49 16.26 -1.05
C GLU A 38 9.21 15.59 -1.56
N PHE A 39 9.32 14.34 -2.00
CA PHE A 39 8.16 13.59 -2.48
C PHE A 39 7.35 13.06 -1.31
N VAL A 40 6.11 13.50 -1.20
CA VAL A 40 5.19 13.05 -0.16
C VAL A 40 4.20 12.08 -0.77
N VAL A 41 4.07 10.90 -0.18
CA VAL A 41 3.19 9.84 -0.67
C VAL A 41 2.23 9.40 0.42
N PHE A 42 1.03 9.01 0.02
CA PHE A 42 0.03 8.46 0.95
C PHE A 42 -0.82 7.43 0.23
N ALA A 43 -1.40 6.52 1.00
CA ALA A 43 -2.33 5.52 0.48
C ALA A 43 -3.75 6.08 0.48
N ASN A 44 -4.48 5.89 -0.62
CA ASN A 44 -5.87 6.34 -0.73
C ASN A 44 -6.80 5.60 0.23
N LYS A 45 -6.47 4.33 0.53
CA LYS A 45 -7.17 3.54 1.55
C LYS A 45 -6.11 3.02 2.52
N PRO A 46 -5.78 3.79 3.56
CA PRO A 46 -4.69 3.41 4.45
C PRO A 46 -5.02 2.16 5.26
N ILE A 47 -4.00 1.33 5.46
CA ILE A 47 -4.06 0.20 6.37
C ILE A 47 -3.60 0.70 7.74
N GLU A 48 -3.99 0.00 8.81
CA GLU A 48 -3.64 0.40 10.17
C GLU A 48 -2.17 0.12 10.51
N THR A 49 -1.26 0.86 9.88
CA THR A 49 0.17 0.82 10.22
C THR A 49 0.67 2.25 10.40
N THR A 50 1.80 2.40 11.08
CA THR A 50 2.39 3.71 11.32
C THR A 50 2.73 4.43 10.01
N LEU A 51 3.21 3.69 9.01
CA LEU A 51 3.61 4.30 7.74
C LEU A 51 2.42 4.61 6.83
N THR A 52 1.44 3.71 6.76
CA THR A 52 0.38 3.84 5.75
C THR A 52 -0.79 4.71 6.17
N LYS A 53 -0.93 5.02 7.46
CA LYS A 53 -2.00 5.91 7.97
C LYS A 53 -1.77 7.37 7.66
N LYS A 54 -0.53 7.77 7.44
CA LYS A 54 -0.14 9.18 7.32
C LYS A 54 0.57 9.42 6.00
N LYS A 55 0.69 10.68 5.64
CA LYS A 55 1.55 11.08 4.55
C LYS A 55 3.00 10.76 4.92
N TYR A 56 3.71 10.10 4.03
CA TYR A 56 5.08 9.69 4.24
C TYR A 56 6.00 10.48 3.32
N VAL A 57 7.00 11.13 3.88
CA VAL A 57 7.95 11.95 3.13
C VAL A 57 9.11 11.05 2.68
N CYS A 58 9.34 10.98 1.38
CA CYS A 58 10.37 10.14 0.78
C CYS A 58 11.48 11.04 0.22
N SER A 59 12.69 10.92 0.75
CA SER A 59 13.85 11.63 0.20
C SER A 59 14.59 10.79 -0.82
N SER A 60 14.26 9.51 -0.96
CA SER A 60 14.90 8.62 -1.93
C SER A 60 13.92 7.56 -2.44
N VAL A 61 14.29 6.91 -3.55
CA VAL A 61 13.53 5.80 -4.12
C VAL A 61 13.44 4.64 -3.12
N HIS A 62 14.48 4.41 -2.34
CA HIS A 62 14.48 3.34 -1.35
C HIS A 62 13.40 3.55 -0.28
N GLU A 63 13.21 4.78 0.17
CA GLU A 63 12.16 5.11 1.13
C GLU A 63 10.77 4.94 0.52
N LEU A 64 10.60 5.33 -0.75
CA LEU A 64 9.34 5.15 -1.46
C LEU A 64 8.98 3.67 -1.57
N TYR A 65 9.94 2.83 -1.97
CA TYR A 65 9.69 1.39 -2.08
C TYR A 65 9.46 0.73 -0.72
N ALA A 66 10.13 1.20 0.32
CA ALA A 66 9.89 0.70 1.68
C ALA A 66 8.44 0.97 2.11
N TYR A 67 7.91 2.14 1.81
CA TYR A 67 6.52 2.49 2.08
C TYR A 67 5.56 1.58 1.31
N ILE A 68 5.80 1.42 0.01
CA ILE A 68 4.96 0.58 -0.85
C ILE A 68 4.99 -0.86 -0.39
N LYS A 69 6.17 -1.38 -0.07
CA LYS A 69 6.35 -2.75 0.39
C LYS A 69 5.61 -2.99 1.70
N GLU A 70 5.71 -2.07 2.65
CA GLU A 70 5.00 -2.22 3.92
C GLU A 70 3.48 -2.25 3.72
N TYR A 71 2.98 -1.42 2.83
CA TYR A 71 1.55 -1.42 2.50
C TYR A 71 1.10 -2.80 2.02
N TYR A 72 1.80 -3.36 1.02
CA TYR A 72 1.42 -4.65 0.46
C TYR A 72 1.65 -5.80 1.43
N ASP A 73 2.73 -5.79 2.19
CA ASP A 73 2.99 -6.81 3.20
C ASP A 73 1.88 -6.84 4.25
N THR A 74 1.45 -5.68 4.71
CA THR A 74 0.35 -5.57 5.68
C THR A 74 -0.97 -6.02 5.07
N LEU A 75 -1.24 -5.65 3.82
CA LEU A 75 -2.45 -6.06 3.12
C LEU A 75 -2.52 -7.57 2.95
N ILE A 76 -1.40 -8.20 2.57
CA ILE A 76 -1.30 -9.64 2.42
C ILE A 76 -1.55 -10.33 3.76
N LYS A 77 -0.96 -9.84 4.84
CA LYS A 77 -1.17 -10.38 6.20
C LYS A 77 -2.64 -10.33 6.59
N LYS A 78 -3.30 -9.20 6.37
CA LYS A 78 -4.73 -9.07 6.70
C LYS A 78 -5.58 -10.06 5.92
N LYS A 79 -5.30 -10.23 4.63
CA LYS A 79 -6.02 -11.20 3.80
C LYS A 79 -5.76 -12.63 4.23
N GLN A 80 -4.54 -12.95 4.64
CA GLN A 80 -4.21 -14.28 5.16
C GLN A 80 -4.94 -14.57 6.47
N GLU A 81 -5.03 -13.59 7.37
CA GLU A 81 -5.78 -13.73 8.62
C GLU A 81 -7.27 -13.94 8.36
N GLU A 82 -7.85 -13.20 7.42
CA GLU A 82 -9.26 -13.39 7.03
C GLU A 82 -9.50 -14.77 6.44
N CYS A 83 -8.62 -15.23 5.56
CA CYS A 83 -8.72 -16.58 4.97
C CYS A 83 -8.59 -17.66 6.04
N GLN A 84 -7.68 -17.49 6.99
CA GLN A 84 -7.49 -18.46 8.07
C GLN A 84 -8.73 -18.55 8.94
N SER A 85 -9.38 -17.44 9.24
CA SER A 85 -10.63 -17.41 10.00
C SER A 85 -11.73 -18.19 9.29
N ILE A 86 -11.84 -18.06 7.98
CA ILE A 86 -12.82 -18.79 7.16
C ILE A 86 -12.52 -20.29 7.17
N ILE A 87 -11.27 -20.67 7.01
CA ILE A 87 -10.83 -22.07 7.04
C ILE A 87 -11.14 -22.70 8.40
N ASP A 88 -10.83 -21.99 9.49
CA ASP A 88 -11.08 -22.47 10.84
C ASP A 88 -12.59 -22.70 11.09
N ALA A 89 -13.43 -21.76 10.64
CA ALA A 89 -14.87 -21.90 10.75
C ALA A 89 -15.38 -23.11 9.97
N TYR A 90 -14.86 -23.33 8.77
CA TYR A 90 -15.22 -24.46 7.94
C TYR A 90 -14.85 -25.80 8.58
N GLU A 91 -13.67 -25.87 9.18
CA GLU A 91 -13.21 -27.08 9.87
C GLU A 91 -14.09 -27.41 11.08
N ILE A 92 -14.50 -26.40 11.83
CA ILE A 92 -15.43 -26.58 12.96
C ILE A 92 -16.76 -27.15 12.50
N LEU A 93 -17.32 -26.63 11.41
CA LEU A 93 -18.58 -27.13 10.84
C LEU A 93 -18.45 -28.58 10.38
N ASN A 94 -17.33 -28.96 9.77
CA ASN A 94 -17.09 -30.33 9.32
C ASN A 94 -17.02 -31.30 10.51
N LYS A 95 -16.38 -30.91 11.58
CA LYS A 95 -16.28 -31.73 12.79
C LYS A 95 -17.65 -31.95 13.44
N GLU A 96 -18.48 -30.92 13.47
CA GLU A 96 -19.84 -31.03 14.00
C GLU A 96 -20.68 -31.99 13.14
N ASN A 97 -20.56 -31.90 11.82
CA ASN A 97 -21.25 -32.81 10.90
C ASN A 97 -20.81 -34.27 11.11
N GLU A 98 -19.53 -34.52 11.32
CA GLU A 98 -19.01 -35.85 11.57
C GLU A 98 -19.54 -36.42 12.87
N ASN A 99 -19.67 -35.59 13.90
CA ASN A 99 -20.20 -36.00 15.20
C ASN A 99 -21.69 -36.32 15.19
N LEU A 100 -22.42 -35.75 14.22
CA LEU A 100 -23.87 -35.98 14.08
C LEU A 100 -24.22 -37.25 13.31
N LYS A 101 -23.26 -37.93 12.76
CA LYS A 101 -23.48 -39.20 12.03
C LYS A 101 -23.66 -40.38 12.99
#